data_e8bdcf8ffca01081969510acedee479c
#
_entry.id   e8bdcf8ffca01081969510acedee479c
#
_cell.length_a   1.000
_cell.length_b   1.000
_cell.length_c   1.000
_cell.angle_alpha   90.00
_cell.angle_beta   90.00
_cell.angle_gamma   90.00
#
_symmetry.space_group_name_H-M   'P 1'
#
loop_
_entity.id
_entity.type
_entity.pdbx_description
1 polymer ?
#
loop_
_entity_poly.entity_id
_entity_poly.type
_entity_poly.pdbx_seq_one_letter_code
_entity_poly.pdbx_strand_id
1 'polypeptide(L)'
;LEYDFKENTLSQEKSHKDIFFKGYVRDNGEVGIRNEIWIINTVGCINKTCTLLAKEGQKLLNDKVDGIYNFEHPHGCSQLGDDLENTRKILSGLVNHPNAAGVLVVGLGCENNTLDSFKEILEPINHDRVKFLNIQDVEGEIEEGMKLIEKLVDYASKFEREDVHISKLKIG
;
A
#
# COMPACT_ATOMS: atom_id res chain seq x y z
N LEU A 1 34.02 28.56 9.86
CA LEU A 1 34.32 27.40 9.03
C LEU A 1 33.53 27.55 7.74
N GLU A 2 34.17 28.00 6.67
CA GLU A 2 33.62 27.96 5.31
C GLU A 2 33.74 26.51 4.81
N TYR A 3 32.60 25.89 4.47
CA TYR A 3 32.56 24.59 3.83
C TYR A 3 32.75 24.78 2.32
N ASP A 4 33.89 24.32 1.81
CA ASP A 4 34.16 24.34 0.36
C ASP A 4 33.58 23.04 -0.25
N PHE A 5 32.41 23.17 -0.89
CA PHE A 5 31.76 22.06 -1.58
C PHE A 5 32.56 21.73 -2.85
N LYS A 6 33.31 20.63 -2.81
CA LYS A 6 33.91 20.06 -4.01
C LYS A 6 32.93 19.11 -4.65
N GLU A 7 32.44 19.50 -5.84
CA GLU A 7 31.67 18.62 -6.68
C GLU A 7 32.50 17.38 -7.02
N ASN A 8 32.14 16.25 -6.42
CA ASN A 8 32.70 14.96 -6.81
C ASN A 8 32.14 14.63 -8.20
N THR A 9 32.92 14.89 -9.23
CA THR A 9 32.71 14.28 -10.54
C THR A 9 32.92 12.79 -10.37
N LEU A 10 31.84 12.07 -10.08
CA LEU A 10 31.82 10.63 -10.23
C LEU A 10 32.29 10.33 -11.64
N SER A 11 33.47 9.74 -11.78
CA SER A 11 33.93 9.23 -13.06
C SER A 11 32.79 8.38 -13.63
N GLN A 12 32.31 8.75 -14.83
CA GLN A 12 31.39 7.91 -15.58
C GLN A 12 32.12 6.60 -15.89
N GLU A 13 32.02 5.66 -14.98
CA GLU A 13 32.48 4.31 -15.26
C GLU A 13 31.64 3.73 -16.40
N LYS A 14 32.35 3.27 -17.40
CA LYS A 14 31.87 2.74 -18.65
C LYS A 14 30.81 1.68 -18.45
N SER A 15 29.72 1.83 -19.21
CA SER A 15 28.69 0.85 -19.53
C SER A 15 28.46 -0.21 -18.44
N HIS A 16 27.56 0.11 -17.52
CA HIS A 16 27.03 -0.93 -16.66
C HIS A 16 26.41 -2.01 -17.54
N LYS A 17 26.88 -3.23 -17.39
CA LYS A 17 26.21 -4.42 -17.90
C LYS A 17 24.74 -4.30 -17.46
N ASP A 18 23.82 -4.67 -18.34
CA ASP A 18 22.41 -4.75 -17.99
C ASP A 18 22.27 -5.57 -16.70
N ILE A 19 21.90 -4.90 -15.61
CA ILE A 19 21.71 -5.51 -14.30
C ILE A 19 20.22 -5.72 -14.11
N PHE A 20 19.82 -6.93 -13.78
CA PHE A 20 18.43 -7.31 -13.54
C PHE A 20 18.26 -7.78 -12.11
N PHE A 21 17.07 -7.59 -11.60
CA PHE A 21 16.62 -8.15 -10.32
C PHE A 21 15.28 -8.82 -10.47
N LYS A 22 14.93 -9.72 -9.55
CA LYS A 22 13.63 -10.39 -9.54
C LYS A 22 12.59 -9.50 -8.86
N GLY A 23 11.66 -8.94 -9.64
CA GLY A 23 10.59 -8.05 -9.18
C GLY A 23 9.21 -8.48 -9.68
N TYR A 24 8.18 -7.90 -9.09
CA TYR A 24 6.79 -8.07 -9.49
C TYR A 24 6.36 -6.86 -10.31
N VAL A 25 6.08 -7.03 -11.59
CA VAL A 25 5.55 -5.98 -12.44
C VAL A 25 4.04 -5.88 -12.22
N ARG A 26 3.57 -4.67 -11.87
CA ARG A 26 2.16 -4.40 -11.61
C ARG A 26 1.46 -3.95 -12.89
N ASP A 27 0.12 -4.03 -12.91
CA ASP A 27 -0.70 -3.66 -14.07
C ASP A 27 -0.43 -2.24 -14.59
N ASN A 28 0.00 -1.32 -13.72
CA ASN A 28 0.38 0.04 -14.05
C ASN A 28 1.86 0.20 -14.48
N GLY A 29 2.61 -0.89 -14.60
CA GLY A 29 4.03 -0.90 -14.97
C GLY A 29 5.01 -0.53 -13.86
N GLU A 30 4.54 -0.24 -12.64
CA GLU A 30 5.40 -0.10 -11.46
C GLU A 30 5.92 -1.48 -11.00
N VAL A 31 7.05 -1.48 -10.30
CA VAL A 31 7.72 -2.72 -9.90
C VAL A 31 7.89 -2.78 -8.39
N GLY A 32 7.34 -3.83 -7.79
CA GLY A 32 7.54 -4.19 -6.41
C GLY A 32 8.61 -5.27 -6.22
N ILE A 33 9.30 -5.24 -5.10
CA ILE A 33 10.21 -6.31 -4.68
C ILE A 33 9.52 -7.32 -3.74
N ARG A 34 8.30 -6.99 -3.31
CA ARG A 34 7.43 -7.79 -2.46
C ARG A 34 6.05 -7.95 -3.07
N ASN A 35 5.33 -8.98 -2.64
CA ASN A 35 3.97 -9.28 -3.07
C ASN A 35 3.06 -9.38 -1.83
N GLU A 36 2.79 -8.25 -1.20
CA GLU A 36 2.10 -8.16 0.08
C GLU A 36 0.66 -7.66 -0.07
N ILE A 37 -0.19 -7.96 0.91
CA ILE A 37 -1.50 -7.34 1.08
C ILE A 37 -1.38 -6.31 2.21
N TRP A 38 -1.80 -5.07 1.94
CA TRP A 38 -1.75 -4.00 2.94
C TRP A 38 -3.16 -3.57 3.37
N ILE A 39 -3.33 -3.42 4.67
CA ILE A 39 -4.56 -2.90 5.26
C ILE A 39 -4.28 -1.47 5.70
N ILE A 40 -4.95 -0.52 5.09
CA ILE A 40 -4.77 0.92 5.31
C ILE A 40 -6.06 1.49 5.90
N ASN A 41 -6.01 1.94 7.12
CA ASN A 41 -7.16 2.61 7.74
C ASN A 41 -7.15 4.11 7.49
N THR A 42 -8.34 4.70 7.33
CA THR A 42 -8.51 6.14 7.14
C THR A 42 -8.43 6.92 8.46
N VAL A 43 -8.59 6.21 9.59
CA VAL A 43 -8.63 6.81 10.94
C VAL A 43 -8.00 5.90 12.00
N GLY A 44 -7.26 6.49 12.94
CA GLY A 44 -6.58 5.75 14.01
C GLY A 44 -7.49 4.99 14.96
N CYS A 45 -8.76 5.38 15.09
CA CYS A 45 -9.73 4.73 15.99
C CYS A 45 -9.92 3.23 15.71
N ILE A 46 -9.67 2.80 14.47
CA ILE A 46 -9.84 1.40 14.04
C ILE A 46 -8.53 0.64 13.87
N ASN A 47 -7.41 1.17 14.37
CA ASN A 47 -6.12 0.46 14.34
C ASN A 47 -6.25 -0.97 14.84
N LYS A 48 -6.96 -1.18 15.96
CA LYS A 48 -7.13 -2.51 16.56
C LYS A 48 -7.87 -3.49 15.65
N THR A 49 -8.92 -3.04 14.99
CA THR A 49 -9.65 -3.86 14.00
C THR A 49 -8.76 -4.22 12.83
N CYS A 50 -8.00 -3.27 12.28
CA CYS A 50 -7.06 -3.52 11.19
C CYS A 50 -5.94 -4.49 11.59
N THR A 51 -5.41 -4.38 12.83
CA THR A 51 -4.43 -5.33 13.37
C THR A 51 -5.02 -6.73 13.46
N LEU A 52 -6.26 -6.86 13.91
CA LEU A 52 -6.95 -8.15 13.99
C LEU A 52 -7.18 -8.74 12.59
N LEU A 53 -7.63 -7.93 11.63
CA LEU A 53 -7.80 -8.35 10.23
C LEU A 53 -6.48 -8.83 9.62
N ALA A 54 -5.36 -8.11 9.85
CA ALA A 54 -4.05 -8.52 9.36
C ALA A 54 -3.62 -9.86 9.98
N LYS A 55 -3.83 -10.02 11.28
CA LYS A 55 -3.51 -11.26 12.00
C LYS A 55 -4.33 -12.45 11.52
N GLU A 56 -5.64 -12.29 11.43
CA GLU A 56 -6.53 -13.37 10.97
C GLU A 56 -6.30 -13.68 9.48
N GLY A 57 -6.05 -12.65 8.68
CA GLY A 57 -5.73 -12.75 7.27
C GLY A 57 -4.49 -13.61 6.96
N GLN A 58 -3.52 -13.70 7.89
CA GLN A 58 -2.36 -14.59 7.71
C GLN A 58 -2.77 -16.06 7.42
N LYS A 59 -3.96 -16.47 7.86
CA LYS A 59 -4.48 -17.82 7.63
C LYS A 59 -4.88 -18.06 6.16
N LEU A 60 -5.06 -17.00 5.38
CA LEU A 60 -5.40 -17.06 3.95
C LEU A 60 -4.17 -17.05 3.03
N LEU A 61 -2.97 -16.88 3.59
CA LEU A 61 -1.76 -16.83 2.81
C LEU A 61 -1.49 -18.16 2.10
N ASN A 62 -0.95 -18.02 0.89
CA ASN A 62 -0.38 -19.10 0.10
C ASN A 62 1.10 -18.79 -0.20
N ASP A 63 1.77 -19.64 -0.94
CA ASP A 63 3.19 -19.53 -1.29
C ASP A 63 3.52 -18.36 -2.25
N LYS A 64 2.50 -17.67 -2.78
CA LYS A 64 2.65 -16.56 -3.72
C LYS A 64 2.53 -15.18 -3.08
N VAL A 65 2.02 -15.09 -1.86
CA VAL A 65 1.82 -13.81 -1.15
C VAL A 65 2.74 -13.76 0.07
N ASP A 66 3.58 -12.73 0.12
CA ASP A 66 4.64 -12.61 1.13
C ASP A 66 4.12 -12.32 2.55
N GLY A 67 2.93 -11.72 2.68
CA GLY A 67 2.31 -11.42 3.98
C GLY A 67 1.15 -10.43 3.91
N ILE A 68 0.45 -10.27 5.03
CA ILE A 68 -0.63 -9.29 5.20
C ILE A 68 -0.26 -8.37 6.37
N TYR A 69 -0.24 -7.07 6.11
CA TYR A 69 0.25 -6.08 7.08
C TYR A 69 -0.72 -4.91 7.20
N ASN A 70 -0.77 -4.29 8.38
CA ASN A 70 -1.46 -3.02 8.61
C ASN A 70 -0.48 -1.95 9.09
N PHE A 71 -0.86 -0.69 8.90
CA PHE A 71 -0.04 0.46 9.27
C PHE A 71 -0.83 1.33 10.26
N GLU A 72 -0.51 1.20 11.54
CA GLU A 72 -1.17 1.96 12.60
C GLU A 72 -0.76 3.43 12.58
N HIS A 73 -1.72 4.33 12.78
CA HIS A 73 -1.48 5.76 12.92
C HIS A 73 -2.54 6.42 13.82
N PRO A 74 -2.26 7.58 14.46
CA PRO A 74 -3.19 8.23 15.39
C PRO A 74 -4.11 9.27 14.71
N HIS A 75 -4.11 9.39 13.39
CA HIS A 75 -4.73 10.49 12.65
C HIS A 75 -6.13 10.16 12.11
N GLY A 76 -6.82 11.16 11.56
CA GLY A 76 -8.01 11.02 10.70
C GLY A 76 -9.34 11.41 11.33
N CYS A 77 -9.51 11.36 12.66
CA CYS A 77 -10.82 11.56 13.30
C CYS A 77 -11.30 13.03 13.21
N SER A 78 -10.46 13.99 13.61
CA SER A 78 -10.82 15.40 13.67
C SER A 78 -9.84 16.31 12.95
N GLN A 79 -9.13 15.77 11.96
CA GLN A 79 -8.19 16.55 11.17
C GLN A 79 -8.91 17.49 10.22
N LEU A 80 -8.35 18.68 10.03
CA LEU A 80 -8.85 19.73 9.15
C LEU A 80 -7.71 20.32 8.32
N GLY A 81 -8.06 20.92 7.18
CA GLY A 81 -7.11 21.65 6.34
C GLY A 81 -5.90 20.82 5.93
N ASP A 82 -4.72 21.41 6.01
CA ASP A 82 -3.47 20.83 5.52
C ASP A 82 -3.10 19.51 6.22
N ASP A 83 -3.44 19.34 7.49
CA ASP A 83 -3.17 18.12 8.24
C ASP A 83 -3.96 16.93 7.64
N LEU A 84 -5.23 17.15 7.33
CA LEU A 84 -6.06 16.14 6.67
C LEU A 84 -5.55 15.82 5.28
N GLU A 85 -5.21 16.84 4.49
CA GLU A 85 -4.67 16.66 3.14
C GLU A 85 -3.34 15.91 3.15
N ASN A 86 -2.43 16.23 4.09
CA ASN A 86 -1.17 15.52 4.22
C ASN A 86 -1.37 14.06 4.62
N THR A 87 -2.27 13.78 5.55
CA THR A 87 -2.65 12.41 5.92
C THR A 87 -3.16 11.65 4.70
N ARG A 88 -4.08 12.23 3.93
CA ARG A 88 -4.60 11.63 2.69
C ARG A 88 -3.51 11.35 1.67
N LYS A 89 -2.59 12.29 1.44
CA LYS A 89 -1.46 12.11 0.51
C LYS A 89 -0.55 10.94 0.94
N ILE A 90 -0.23 10.84 2.23
CA ILE A 90 0.60 9.75 2.75
C ILE A 90 -0.12 8.41 2.58
N LEU A 91 -1.39 8.32 3.00
CA LEU A 91 -2.17 7.09 2.88
C LEU A 91 -2.36 6.68 1.41
N SER A 92 -2.61 7.65 0.49
CA SER A 92 -2.71 7.35 -0.94
C SER A 92 -1.38 6.84 -1.51
N GLY A 93 -0.25 7.37 -1.03
CA GLY A 93 1.08 6.86 -1.38
C GLY A 93 1.27 5.40 -0.95
N LEU A 94 0.79 5.03 0.24
CA LEU A 94 0.80 3.63 0.70
C LEU A 94 -0.12 2.75 -0.17
N VAL A 95 -1.33 3.21 -0.47
CA VAL A 95 -2.26 2.47 -1.35
C VAL A 95 -1.64 2.22 -2.72
N ASN A 96 -0.91 3.18 -3.28
CA ASN A 96 -0.30 3.07 -4.60
C ASN A 96 1.09 2.44 -4.59
N HIS A 97 1.61 2.04 -3.43
CA HIS A 97 2.96 1.48 -3.34
C HIS A 97 3.07 0.12 -4.05
N PRO A 98 4.08 -0.10 -4.91
CA PRO A 98 4.15 -1.31 -5.74
C PRO A 98 4.44 -2.61 -4.97
N ASN A 99 4.93 -2.55 -3.73
CA ASN A 99 5.06 -3.73 -2.87
C ASN A 99 3.70 -4.27 -2.39
N ALA A 100 2.68 -3.40 -2.31
CA ALA A 100 1.31 -3.82 -2.05
C ALA A 100 0.68 -4.37 -3.34
N ALA A 101 0.61 -5.67 -3.47
CA ALA A 101 -0.09 -6.32 -4.57
C ALA A 101 -1.59 -6.08 -4.48
N GLY A 102 -2.14 -6.11 -3.26
CA GLY A 102 -3.51 -5.77 -2.97
C GLY A 102 -3.64 -4.88 -1.73
N VAL A 103 -4.68 -4.04 -1.69
CA VAL A 103 -4.90 -3.13 -0.57
C VAL A 103 -6.36 -3.18 -0.12
N LEU A 104 -6.57 -3.35 1.19
CA LEU A 104 -7.84 -3.14 1.85
C LEU A 104 -7.83 -1.78 2.54
N VAL A 105 -8.62 -0.83 2.07
CA VAL A 105 -8.83 0.46 2.73
C VAL A 105 -10.02 0.34 3.66
N VAL A 106 -9.81 0.64 4.95
CA VAL A 106 -10.83 0.50 6.00
C VAL A 106 -11.17 1.86 6.57
N GLY A 107 -12.44 2.22 6.54
CA GLY A 107 -13.02 3.42 7.18
C GLY A 107 -13.91 3.03 8.34
N LEU A 108 -14.08 3.95 9.30
CA LEU A 108 -15.01 3.79 10.42
C LEU A 108 -16.43 4.21 10.03
N GLY A 109 -16.58 5.36 9.36
CA GLY A 109 -17.83 5.93 8.90
C GLY A 109 -18.17 7.31 9.51
N CYS A 110 -17.51 7.73 10.59
CA CYS A 110 -17.75 9.05 11.23
C CYS A 110 -16.53 9.96 11.26
N GLU A 111 -15.44 9.57 10.64
CA GLU A 111 -14.21 10.34 10.52
C GLU A 111 -14.30 11.46 9.47
N ASN A 112 -13.45 12.50 9.61
CA ASN A 112 -13.32 13.53 8.59
C ASN A 112 -12.66 13.01 7.30
N ASN A 113 -11.81 12.00 7.42
CA ASN A 113 -11.20 11.31 6.29
C ASN A 113 -12.10 10.19 5.78
N THR A 114 -13.33 10.50 5.36
CA THR A 114 -14.30 9.50 4.90
C THR A 114 -13.78 8.70 3.70
N LEU A 115 -14.25 7.44 3.57
CA LEU A 115 -13.87 6.60 2.42
C LEU A 115 -14.22 7.26 1.09
N ASP A 116 -15.35 7.94 0.98
CA ASP A 116 -15.77 8.55 -0.29
C ASP A 116 -14.83 9.68 -0.70
N SER A 117 -14.48 10.58 0.23
CA SER A 117 -13.53 11.64 -0.06
C SER A 117 -12.09 11.11 -0.27
N PHE A 118 -11.76 9.96 0.32
CA PHE A 118 -10.46 9.33 0.09
C PHE A 118 -10.39 8.64 -1.28
N LYS A 119 -11.48 8.03 -1.75
CA LYS A 119 -11.56 7.45 -3.10
C LYS A 119 -11.32 8.50 -4.19
N GLU A 120 -11.84 9.72 -4.05
CA GLU A 120 -11.62 10.81 -5.01
C GLU A 120 -10.14 11.10 -5.29
N ILE A 121 -9.28 10.92 -4.27
CA ILE A 121 -7.84 11.15 -4.39
C ILE A 121 -7.11 9.95 -5.04
N LEU A 122 -7.72 8.76 -4.95
CA LEU A 122 -7.14 7.53 -5.50
C LEU A 122 -7.47 7.31 -6.97
N GLU A 123 -8.39 8.09 -7.55
CA GLU A 123 -8.81 7.90 -8.94
C GLU A 123 -7.66 8.08 -9.96
N PRO A 124 -7.53 7.20 -10.99
CA PRO A 124 -8.40 6.04 -11.27
C PRO A 124 -8.06 4.83 -10.38
N ILE A 125 -9.09 4.14 -9.87
CA ILE A 125 -8.94 3.00 -8.95
C ILE A 125 -9.02 1.67 -9.72
N ASN A 126 -8.02 0.80 -9.53
CA ASN A 126 -8.16 -0.61 -9.90
C ASN A 126 -8.92 -1.35 -8.79
N HIS A 127 -10.22 -1.59 -8.99
CA HIS A 127 -11.09 -2.24 -8.01
C HIS A 127 -10.78 -3.72 -7.76
N ASP A 128 -9.98 -4.37 -8.59
CA ASP A 128 -9.50 -5.73 -8.29
C ASP A 128 -8.35 -5.69 -7.27
N ARG A 129 -7.52 -4.67 -7.34
CA ARG A 129 -6.37 -4.44 -6.47
C ARG A 129 -6.74 -3.74 -5.15
N VAL A 130 -7.71 -2.81 -5.17
CA VAL A 130 -8.09 -2.00 -4.00
C VAL A 130 -9.53 -2.31 -3.60
N LYS A 131 -9.72 -2.78 -2.38
CA LYS A 131 -11.03 -3.02 -1.77
C LYS A 131 -11.28 -2.02 -0.66
N PHE A 132 -12.54 -1.73 -0.38
CA PHE A 132 -12.98 -0.77 0.62
C PHE A 132 -13.93 -1.45 1.59
N LEU A 133 -13.76 -1.17 2.89
CA LEU A 133 -14.64 -1.62 3.96
C LEU A 133 -14.99 -0.43 4.86
N ASN A 134 -16.26 -0.09 4.96
CA ASN A 134 -16.74 0.85 5.97
C ASN A 134 -17.32 0.04 7.13
N ILE A 135 -16.74 0.17 8.32
CA ILE A 135 -17.10 -0.65 9.48
C ILE A 135 -18.56 -0.44 9.91
N GLN A 136 -19.04 0.81 9.86
CA GLN A 136 -20.41 1.13 10.29
C GLN A 136 -21.50 0.64 9.32
N ASP A 137 -21.15 0.24 8.10
CA ASP A 137 -22.10 -0.20 7.07
C ASP A 137 -22.30 -1.72 7.08
N VAL A 138 -21.56 -2.47 7.92
CA VAL A 138 -21.57 -3.93 7.91
C VAL A 138 -21.90 -4.52 9.29
N GLU A 139 -22.57 -5.68 9.29
CA GLU A 139 -22.70 -6.52 10.46
C GLU A 139 -21.55 -7.54 10.45
N GLY A 140 -20.55 -7.38 11.35
CA GLY A 140 -19.40 -8.27 11.41
C GLY A 140 -18.24 -7.81 10.51
N GLU A 141 -17.56 -6.75 10.93
CA GLU A 141 -16.45 -6.14 10.20
C GLU A 141 -15.28 -7.11 9.95
N ILE A 142 -15.09 -8.11 10.83
CA ILE A 142 -14.03 -9.10 10.66
C ILE A 142 -14.39 -10.07 9.55
N GLU A 143 -15.61 -10.62 9.55
CA GLU A 143 -16.07 -11.56 8.52
C GLU A 143 -16.05 -10.90 7.12
N GLU A 144 -16.57 -9.68 7.01
CA GLU A 144 -16.57 -8.96 5.73
C GLU A 144 -15.16 -8.59 5.30
N GLY A 145 -14.32 -8.13 6.23
CA GLY A 145 -12.91 -7.84 5.94
C GLY A 145 -12.15 -9.07 5.45
N MET A 146 -12.37 -10.23 6.07
CA MET A 146 -11.75 -11.49 5.65
C MET A 146 -12.15 -11.91 4.23
N LYS A 147 -13.43 -11.74 3.84
CA LYS A 147 -13.89 -12.01 2.46
C LYS A 147 -13.20 -11.09 1.44
N LEU A 148 -12.94 -9.84 1.82
CA LEU A 148 -12.24 -8.89 0.96
C LEU A 148 -10.74 -9.23 0.86
N ILE A 149 -10.12 -9.63 1.97
CA ILE A 149 -8.72 -10.07 2.01
C ILE A 149 -8.54 -11.32 1.14
N GLU A 150 -9.45 -12.29 1.19
CA GLU A 150 -9.40 -13.48 0.34
C GLU A 150 -9.35 -13.11 -1.15
N LYS A 151 -10.23 -12.19 -1.59
CA LYS A 151 -10.21 -11.69 -2.98
C LYS A 151 -8.90 -10.98 -3.33
N LEU A 152 -8.28 -10.27 -2.39
CA LEU A 152 -6.99 -9.62 -2.58
C LEU A 152 -5.84 -10.64 -2.67
N VAL A 153 -5.88 -11.71 -1.87
CA VAL A 153 -4.93 -12.82 -1.96
C VAL A 153 -5.03 -13.51 -3.32
N ASP A 154 -6.25 -13.78 -3.80
CA ASP A 154 -6.49 -14.36 -5.12
C ASP A 154 -5.94 -13.46 -6.24
N TYR A 155 -6.17 -12.14 -6.14
CA TYR A 155 -5.61 -11.18 -7.09
C TYR A 155 -4.09 -11.14 -7.03
N ALA A 156 -3.49 -11.03 -5.84
CA ALA A 156 -2.05 -10.99 -5.64
C ALA A 156 -1.33 -12.26 -6.13
N SER A 157 -2.00 -13.41 -6.04
CA SER A 157 -1.47 -14.71 -6.46
C SER A 157 -1.27 -14.85 -7.98
N LYS A 158 -1.77 -13.89 -8.77
CA LYS A 158 -1.56 -13.85 -10.23
C LYS A 158 -0.16 -13.33 -10.61
N PHE A 159 0.50 -12.59 -9.72
CA PHE A 159 1.80 -12.01 -9.99
C PHE A 159 2.92 -13.00 -9.72
N GLU A 160 3.90 -13.02 -10.60
CA GLU A 160 5.13 -13.81 -10.47
C GLU A 160 6.36 -12.90 -10.56
N ARG A 161 7.47 -13.35 -10.00
CA ARG A 161 8.73 -12.61 -10.08
C ARG A 161 9.33 -12.82 -11.47
N GLU A 162 9.63 -11.72 -12.14
CA GLU A 162 10.32 -11.72 -13.42
C GLU A 162 11.62 -10.91 -13.37
N ASP A 163 12.45 -11.04 -14.41
CA ASP A 163 13.67 -10.28 -14.53
C ASP A 163 13.36 -8.84 -14.97
N VAL A 164 13.62 -7.89 -14.07
CA VAL A 164 13.37 -6.46 -14.28
C VAL A 164 14.70 -5.71 -14.26
N HIS A 165 14.90 -4.81 -15.23
CA HIS A 165 16.10 -3.99 -15.27
C HIS A 165 16.22 -3.09 -14.05
N ILE A 166 17.45 -2.93 -13.51
CA ILE A 166 17.73 -2.20 -12.27
C ILE A 166 17.22 -0.74 -12.28
N SER A 167 17.07 -0.13 -13.45
CA SER A 167 16.53 1.24 -13.59
C SER A 167 15.09 1.39 -13.08
N LYS A 168 14.38 0.30 -12.86
CA LYS A 168 13.02 0.27 -12.30
C LYS A 168 12.99 0.21 -10.78
N LEU A 169 14.15 -0.05 -10.14
CA LEU A 169 14.25 -0.10 -8.69
C LEU A 169 14.23 1.31 -8.12
N LYS A 170 13.30 1.58 -7.22
CA LYS A 170 13.22 2.82 -6.44
C LYS A 170 13.82 2.56 -5.06
N ILE A 171 14.81 3.36 -4.68
CA ILE A 171 15.49 3.31 -3.38
C ILE A 171 15.16 4.61 -2.66
N GLY A 172 14.67 4.51 -1.41
CA GLY A 172 14.37 5.64 -0.54
C GLY A 172 15.33 5.71 0.64
#